data_57bd006387accc6bfffa465e3cc15f42
#
_entry.id   57bd006387accc6bfffa465e3cc15f42
#
_cell.length_a   1.000
_cell.length_b   1.000
_cell.length_c   1.000
_cell.angle_alpha   90.00
_cell.angle_beta   90.00
_cell.angle_gamma   90.00
#
_symmetry.space_group_name_H-M   'P 1'
#
loop_
_entity.id
_entity.type
_entity.pdbx_description
1 polymer ?
#
loop_
_entity_poly.entity_id
_entity_poly.type
_entity_poly.pdbx_seq_one_letter_code
_entity_poly.pdbx_strand_id
1 'polypeptide(L)'
;MSLTLALVSFSCTGPILGSLLAGSLSSAESGATQLTYGMLGFGFALALPFTFLAFYPRYLSMIPRSGICLKKLKVSLGFIELALAFKFLSNADLVEGWGILKREIFIIIWVAIFLIMSFYLFGSYFGKLKFNYKSYSGWFFLLFSMYLISGLFESKNVRLLSGILPPEFYSVYDNKNDCPLGLNCFKDFQSGKDYAIEKDKIILLDFTGWACANCRRMEENVWSKPAIFKMLDTEFVIISLYVDDRSKLSEQEKFKYLNKSGNIQYINNVGRRWSLFQQINFSNASQPYYVAMMPSGKILTEPIQYVSEKNFENWLRTSIEESIK
;
A
#
# COMPACT_ATOMS: atom_id res chain seq x y z
N MET A 1 -24.92 -18.29 11.18
CA MET A 1 -23.58 -18.31 11.77
C MET A 1 -22.49 -18.71 10.79
N SER A 2 -22.63 -19.80 9.99
CA SER A 2 -21.59 -20.22 9.01
C SER A 2 -21.39 -19.20 7.87
N LEU A 3 -22.46 -18.62 7.35
CA LEU A 3 -22.41 -17.62 6.27
C LEU A 3 -21.69 -16.32 6.71
N THR A 4 -21.99 -15.84 7.91
CA THR A 4 -21.29 -14.66 8.49
C THR A 4 -19.81 -14.94 8.72
N LEU A 5 -19.46 -16.15 9.19
CA LEU A 5 -18.07 -16.54 9.40
C LEU A 5 -17.32 -16.66 8.06
N ALA A 6 -17.95 -17.19 7.02
CA ALA A 6 -17.41 -17.26 5.68
C ALA A 6 -17.19 -15.85 5.07
N LEU A 7 -18.15 -14.93 5.20
CA LEU A 7 -18.05 -13.56 4.72
C LEU A 7 -16.92 -12.79 5.42
N VAL A 8 -16.81 -12.92 6.74
CA VAL A 8 -15.73 -12.28 7.52
C VAL A 8 -14.37 -12.87 7.14
N SER A 9 -14.25 -14.20 7.02
CA SER A 9 -13.01 -14.84 6.58
C SER A 9 -12.62 -14.43 5.16
N PHE A 10 -13.57 -14.27 4.25
CA PHE A 10 -13.32 -13.80 2.88
C PHE A 10 -12.84 -12.34 2.84
N SER A 11 -13.34 -11.49 3.73
CA SER A 11 -12.93 -10.09 3.82
C SER A 11 -11.46 -9.94 4.24
N CYS A 12 -10.96 -10.83 5.12
CA CYS A 12 -9.55 -10.80 5.55
C CYS A 12 -8.60 -11.39 4.50
N THR A 13 -9.04 -12.37 3.72
CA THR A 13 -8.21 -13.08 2.73
C THR A 13 -8.31 -12.48 1.33
N GLY A 14 -9.40 -11.78 1.02
CA GLY A 14 -9.67 -11.16 -0.27
C GLY A 14 -8.54 -10.29 -0.82
N PRO A 15 -7.97 -9.34 -0.03
CA PRO A 15 -6.85 -8.51 -0.48
C PRO A 15 -5.59 -9.30 -0.83
N ILE A 16 -5.30 -10.38 -0.08
CA ILE A 16 -4.14 -11.25 -0.34
C ILE A 16 -4.36 -12.06 -1.61
N LEU A 17 -5.54 -12.65 -1.74
CA LEU A 17 -5.92 -13.40 -2.95
C LEU A 17 -5.99 -12.49 -4.18
N GLY A 18 -6.52 -11.28 -4.04
CA GLY A 18 -6.58 -10.28 -5.10
C GLY A 18 -5.20 -9.87 -5.60
N SER A 19 -4.24 -9.66 -4.70
CA SER A 19 -2.86 -9.33 -5.08
C SER A 19 -2.13 -10.49 -5.77
N LEU A 20 -2.37 -11.74 -5.34
CA LEU A 20 -1.84 -12.94 -5.99
C LEU A 20 -2.43 -13.13 -7.40
N LEU A 21 -3.74 -12.91 -7.55
CA LEU A 21 -4.43 -12.98 -8.85
C LEU A 21 -3.93 -11.88 -9.80
N ALA A 22 -3.82 -10.63 -9.32
CA ALA A 22 -3.31 -9.53 -10.12
C ALA A 22 -1.86 -9.77 -10.58
N GLY A 23 -1.00 -10.30 -9.69
CA GLY A 23 0.37 -10.68 -10.02
C GLY A 23 0.45 -11.81 -11.06
N SER A 24 -0.46 -12.77 -11.02
CA SER A 24 -0.50 -13.88 -11.99
C SER A 24 -1.00 -13.47 -13.37
N LEU A 25 -1.87 -12.48 -13.45
CA LEU A 25 -2.39 -11.96 -14.73
C LEU A 25 -1.37 -11.09 -15.46
N SER A 26 -0.38 -10.55 -14.75
CA SER A 26 0.68 -9.71 -15.32
C SER A 26 1.83 -10.50 -15.95
N SER A 27 2.01 -11.78 -15.58
CA SER A 27 3.08 -12.65 -16.11
C SER A 27 2.49 -13.72 -17.04
N ALA A 28 2.63 -13.50 -18.37
CA ALA A 28 1.97 -14.32 -19.40
C ALA A 28 2.43 -15.79 -19.43
N GLU A 29 3.67 -16.12 -19.01
CA GLU A 29 4.22 -17.48 -19.07
C GLU A 29 4.35 -18.21 -17.71
N SER A 30 4.50 -17.48 -16.62
CA SER A 30 4.69 -18.07 -15.27
C SER A 30 3.54 -17.79 -14.30
N GLY A 31 2.52 -17.05 -14.73
CA GLY A 31 1.42 -16.60 -13.86
C GLY A 31 0.64 -17.72 -13.20
N ALA A 32 0.35 -18.80 -13.94
CA ALA A 32 -0.40 -19.93 -13.40
C ALA A 32 0.41 -20.71 -12.34
N THR A 33 1.71 -20.88 -12.55
CA THR A 33 2.60 -21.58 -11.59
C THR A 33 2.81 -20.74 -10.33
N GLN A 34 3.01 -19.42 -10.45
CA GLN A 34 3.16 -18.51 -9.34
C GLN A 34 1.87 -18.43 -8.49
N LEU A 35 0.71 -18.40 -9.14
CA LEU A 35 -0.58 -18.46 -8.46
C LEU A 35 -0.76 -19.76 -7.69
N THR A 36 -0.41 -20.90 -8.31
CA THR A 36 -0.53 -22.22 -7.69
C THR A 36 0.37 -22.34 -6.45
N TYR A 37 1.64 -21.96 -6.53
CA TYR A 37 2.54 -21.96 -5.37
C TYR A 37 2.11 -20.96 -4.29
N GLY A 38 1.62 -19.79 -4.65
CA GLY A 38 1.09 -18.79 -3.70
C GLY A 38 -0.14 -19.31 -2.96
N MET A 39 -1.08 -19.92 -3.67
CA MET A 39 -2.30 -20.53 -3.08
C MET A 39 -1.99 -21.74 -2.22
N LEU A 40 -1.08 -22.63 -2.65
CA LEU A 40 -0.63 -23.78 -1.86
C LEU A 40 0.08 -23.33 -0.59
N GLY A 41 0.99 -22.34 -0.67
CA GLY A 41 1.68 -21.79 0.49
C GLY A 41 0.73 -21.14 1.49
N PHE A 42 -0.24 -20.39 1.01
CA PHE A 42 -1.28 -19.78 1.84
C PHE A 42 -2.16 -20.83 2.53
N GLY A 43 -2.66 -21.82 1.76
CA GLY A 43 -3.45 -22.92 2.30
C GLY A 43 -2.69 -23.75 3.33
N PHE A 44 -1.42 -24.05 3.06
CA PHE A 44 -0.54 -24.77 3.98
C PHE A 44 -0.31 -23.97 5.28
N ALA A 45 -0.01 -22.68 5.19
CA ALA A 45 0.18 -21.81 6.36
C ALA A 45 -1.07 -21.75 7.25
N LEU A 46 -2.27 -21.70 6.66
CA LEU A 46 -3.53 -21.74 7.40
C LEU A 46 -3.81 -23.12 8.01
N ALA A 47 -3.49 -24.20 7.33
CA ALA A 47 -3.71 -25.56 7.81
C ALA A 47 -2.74 -25.97 8.94
N LEU A 48 -1.52 -25.40 8.95
CA LEU A 48 -0.45 -25.79 9.87
C LEU A 48 -0.84 -25.71 11.36
N PRO A 49 -1.42 -24.62 11.90
CA PRO A 49 -1.82 -24.58 13.30
C PRO A 49 -2.92 -25.60 13.65
N PHE A 50 -3.87 -25.85 12.74
CA PHE A 50 -4.92 -26.86 12.98
C PHE A 50 -4.37 -28.27 12.93
N THR A 51 -3.48 -28.54 11.99
CA THR A 51 -2.79 -29.85 11.87
C THR A 51 -1.95 -30.11 13.11
N PHE A 52 -1.19 -29.11 13.57
CA PHE A 52 -0.39 -29.22 14.79
C PHE A 52 -1.26 -29.56 16.02
N LEU A 53 -2.39 -28.86 16.19
CA LEU A 53 -3.32 -29.13 17.29
C LEU A 53 -4.01 -30.49 17.17
N ALA A 54 -4.23 -30.98 15.95
CA ALA A 54 -4.80 -32.33 15.70
C ALA A 54 -3.80 -33.43 16.04
N PHE A 55 -2.50 -33.25 15.73
CA PHE A 55 -1.45 -34.21 16.09
C PHE A 55 -1.16 -34.23 17.58
N TYR A 56 -1.31 -33.10 18.26
CA TYR A 56 -1.02 -32.96 19.68
C TYR A 56 -2.26 -32.51 20.49
N PRO A 57 -3.27 -33.39 20.67
CA PRO A 57 -4.52 -33.04 21.36
C PRO A 57 -4.30 -32.62 22.83
N ARG A 58 -3.16 -32.95 23.40
CA ARG A 58 -2.77 -32.51 24.75
C ARG A 58 -2.66 -30.98 24.87
N TYR A 59 -2.19 -30.29 23.80
CA TYR A 59 -2.16 -28.83 23.78
C TYR A 59 -3.57 -28.23 23.67
N LEU A 60 -4.50 -28.93 23.02
CA LEU A 60 -5.91 -28.51 22.96
C LEU A 60 -6.57 -28.48 24.35
N SER A 61 -6.17 -29.39 25.25
CA SER A 61 -6.68 -29.39 26.64
C SER A 61 -6.04 -28.29 27.51
N MET A 62 -4.89 -27.75 27.13
CA MET A 62 -4.24 -26.63 27.80
C MET A 62 -4.85 -25.27 27.37
N ILE A 63 -5.53 -25.22 26.23
CA ILE A 63 -6.25 -24.01 25.80
C ILE A 63 -7.48 -23.87 26.70
N PRO A 64 -7.62 -22.73 27.45
CA PRO A 64 -8.75 -22.53 28.34
C PRO A 64 -10.07 -22.55 27.53
N ARG A 65 -10.85 -23.61 27.71
CA ARG A 65 -12.11 -23.86 26.97
C ARG A 65 -13.19 -22.82 27.21
N SER A 66 -13.17 -22.16 28.33
CA SER A 66 -14.04 -21.03 28.64
C SER A 66 -13.38 -20.16 29.70
N GLY A 67 -13.24 -18.88 29.48
CA GLY A 67 -12.66 -18.02 30.49
C GLY A 67 -12.45 -16.59 29.98
N ILE A 68 -12.06 -15.75 30.91
CA ILE A 68 -11.77 -14.32 30.71
C ILE A 68 -10.71 -14.11 29.60
N CYS A 69 -9.75 -15.04 29.46
CA CYS A 69 -8.69 -14.96 28.44
C CYS A 69 -9.25 -15.06 27.02
N LEU A 70 -10.11 -16.05 26.74
CA LEU A 70 -10.72 -16.22 25.43
C LEU A 70 -11.65 -15.05 25.06
N LYS A 71 -12.37 -14.52 26.07
CA LYS A 71 -13.22 -13.34 25.89
C LYS A 71 -12.37 -12.10 25.53
N LYS A 72 -11.24 -11.89 26.26
CA LYS A 72 -10.31 -10.81 25.94
C LYS A 72 -9.74 -10.94 24.53
N LEU A 73 -9.34 -12.15 24.13
CA LEU A 73 -8.81 -12.42 22.78
C LEU A 73 -9.85 -12.08 21.70
N LYS A 74 -11.08 -12.57 21.84
CA LYS A 74 -12.16 -12.29 20.85
C LYS A 74 -12.44 -10.80 20.71
N VAL A 75 -12.49 -10.07 21.81
CA VAL A 75 -12.74 -8.62 21.78
C VAL A 75 -11.54 -7.88 21.18
N SER A 76 -10.32 -8.29 21.51
CA SER A 76 -9.11 -7.69 20.93
C SER A 76 -9.05 -7.89 19.41
N LEU A 77 -9.39 -9.09 18.90
CA LEU A 77 -9.47 -9.34 17.47
C LEU A 77 -10.54 -8.47 16.80
N GLY A 78 -11.70 -8.25 17.46
CA GLY A 78 -12.72 -7.34 16.96
C GLY A 78 -12.24 -5.89 16.84
N PHE A 79 -11.43 -5.39 17.78
CA PHE A 79 -10.83 -4.06 17.67
C PHE A 79 -9.81 -3.97 16.53
N ILE A 80 -9.00 -5.00 16.33
CA ILE A 80 -8.05 -5.07 15.21
C ILE A 80 -8.80 -5.08 13.87
N GLU A 81 -9.87 -5.87 13.78
CA GLU A 81 -10.71 -5.94 12.58
C GLU A 81 -11.37 -4.59 12.28
N LEU A 82 -11.84 -3.89 13.31
CA LEU A 82 -12.37 -2.53 13.18
C LEU A 82 -11.30 -1.55 12.66
N ALA A 83 -10.08 -1.61 13.19
CA ALA A 83 -8.98 -0.78 12.71
C ALA A 83 -8.64 -1.06 11.24
N LEU A 84 -8.63 -2.33 10.84
CA LEU A 84 -8.42 -2.72 9.43
C LEU A 84 -9.58 -2.27 8.53
N ALA A 85 -10.83 -2.31 9.00
CA ALA A 85 -11.97 -1.79 8.25
C ALA A 85 -11.80 -0.31 7.92
N PHE A 86 -11.35 0.51 8.89
CA PHE A 86 -11.01 1.91 8.64
C PHE A 86 -9.84 2.07 7.67
N LYS A 87 -8.86 1.15 7.68
CA LYS A 87 -7.77 1.16 6.67
C LYS A 87 -8.31 0.94 5.26
N PHE A 88 -9.20 -0.04 5.05
CA PHE A 88 -9.83 -0.26 3.74
C PHE A 88 -10.70 0.92 3.31
N LEU A 89 -11.43 1.52 4.24
CA LEU A 89 -12.23 2.72 3.96
C LEU A 89 -11.34 3.90 3.58
N SER A 90 -10.20 4.09 4.25
CA SER A 90 -9.22 5.11 3.89
C SER A 90 -8.59 4.89 2.51
N ASN A 91 -8.33 3.63 2.13
CA ASN A 91 -7.88 3.32 0.78
C ASN A 91 -8.94 3.64 -0.28
N ALA A 92 -10.22 3.36 0.01
CA ALA A 92 -11.33 3.72 -0.88
C ALA A 92 -11.47 5.25 -0.99
N ASP A 93 -11.36 5.97 0.12
CA ASP A 93 -11.39 7.44 0.20
C ASP A 93 -10.28 8.07 -0.65
N LEU A 94 -9.05 7.52 -0.59
CA LEU A 94 -7.92 7.95 -1.41
C LEU A 94 -8.17 7.77 -2.91
N VAL A 95 -8.65 6.58 -3.31
CA VAL A 95 -8.86 6.22 -4.72
C VAL A 95 -10.03 6.97 -5.35
N GLU A 96 -11.11 7.19 -4.57
CA GLU A 96 -12.31 7.93 -5.01
C GLU A 96 -12.17 9.45 -4.83
N GLY A 97 -11.16 9.91 -4.07
CA GLY A 97 -10.90 11.33 -3.84
C GLY A 97 -11.94 12.03 -2.97
N TRP A 98 -12.60 11.33 -2.03
CA TRP A 98 -13.64 11.93 -1.16
C TRP A 98 -13.07 12.97 -0.19
N GLY A 99 -11.83 12.82 0.27
CA GLY A 99 -11.18 13.75 1.19
C GLY A 99 -11.67 13.69 2.64
N ILE A 100 -12.34 12.59 3.04
CA ILE A 100 -12.96 12.42 4.35
C ILE A 100 -11.96 11.88 5.37
N LEU A 101 -11.24 10.80 5.03
CA LEU A 101 -10.30 10.12 5.91
C LEU A 101 -8.85 10.54 5.62
N LYS A 102 -8.59 11.84 5.75
CA LYS A 102 -7.24 12.37 5.66
C LYS A 102 -6.35 11.79 6.76
N ARG A 103 -5.02 11.86 6.57
CA ARG A 103 -4.01 11.21 7.41
C ARG A 103 -4.24 11.43 8.91
N GLU A 104 -4.46 12.66 9.35
CA GLU A 104 -4.61 13.02 10.75
C GLU A 104 -5.90 12.42 11.34
N ILE A 105 -7.00 12.50 10.59
CA ILE A 105 -8.29 11.93 11.00
C ILE A 105 -8.17 10.41 11.16
N PHE A 106 -7.50 9.76 10.20
CA PHE A 106 -7.24 8.33 10.24
C PHE A 106 -6.41 7.94 11.48
N ILE A 107 -5.32 8.66 11.76
CA ILE A 107 -4.47 8.39 12.93
C ILE A 107 -5.26 8.59 14.22
N ILE A 108 -6.06 9.64 14.35
CA ILE A 108 -6.89 9.89 15.54
C ILE A 108 -7.88 8.74 15.78
N ILE A 109 -8.54 8.25 14.72
CA ILE A 109 -9.45 7.10 14.82
C ILE A 109 -8.70 5.86 15.30
N TRP A 110 -7.54 5.57 14.72
CA TRP A 110 -6.71 4.43 15.15
C TRP A 110 -6.23 4.56 16.59
N VAL A 111 -5.77 5.74 16.99
CA VAL A 111 -5.41 6.02 18.40
C VAL A 111 -6.59 5.75 19.32
N ALA A 112 -7.77 6.24 18.99
CA ALA A 112 -8.98 6.00 19.79
C ALA A 112 -9.30 4.50 19.93
N ILE A 113 -9.26 3.75 18.83
CA ILE A 113 -9.52 2.30 18.82
C ILE A 113 -8.52 1.56 19.73
N PHE A 114 -7.22 1.81 19.56
CA PHE A 114 -6.19 1.11 20.34
C PHE A 114 -6.12 1.56 21.79
N LEU A 115 -6.45 2.81 22.11
CA LEU A 115 -6.62 3.26 23.50
C LEU A 115 -7.79 2.56 24.17
N ILE A 116 -8.96 2.51 23.55
CA ILE A 116 -10.12 1.81 24.09
C ILE A 116 -9.82 0.32 24.31
N MET A 117 -9.13 -0.31 23.35
CA MET A 117 -8.67 -1.68 23.45
C MET A 117 -7.69 -1.87 24.62
N SER A 118 -6.74 -0.96 24.79
CA SER A 118 -5.79 -0.99 25.92
C SER A 118 -6.51 -0.91 27.27
N PHE A 119 -7.44 0.04 27.44
CA PHE A 119 -8.24 0.16 28.67
C PHE A 119 -9.09 -1.10 28.93
N TYR A 120 -9.67 -1.69 27.89
CA TYR A 120 -10.39 -2.96 28.01
C TYR A 120 -9.47 -4.10 28.52
N LEU A 121 -8.23 -4.18 28.01
CA LEU A 121 -7.26 -5.20 28.40
C LEU A 121 -6.74 -5.03 29.82
N PHE A 122 -6.66 -3.79 30.34
CA PHE A 122 -6.38 -3.53 31.74
C PHE A 122 -7.52 -3.97 32.69
N GLY A 123 -8.68 -4.35 32.14
CA GLY A 123 -9.81 -4.84 32.93
C GLY A 123 -10.72 -3.72 33.45
N SER A 124 -10.58 -2.51 32.93
CA SER A 124 -11.49 -1.40 33.19
C SER A 124 -12.76 -1.58 32.37
N TYR A 125 -13.64 -2.50 32.80
CA TYR A 125 -14.97 -2.62 32.23
C TYR A 125 -15.89 -1.61 32.92
N PHE A 126 -16.72 -0.90 32.17
CA PHE A 126 -17.69 0.10 32.63
C PHE A 126 -18.22 -0.18 34.02
N GLY A 127 -17.75 0.58 35.03
CA GLY A 127 -18.28 0.62 36.39
C GLY A 127 -17.58 -0.18 37.46
N LYS A 128 -16.57 -1.02 37.18
CA LYS A 128 -15.74 -1.68 38.24
C LYS A 128 -14.25 -1.54 37.87
N LEU A 129 -13.64 -0.46 38.29
CA LEU A 129 -12.22 -0.15 38.16
C LEU A 129 -11.33 -1.13 38.98
N LYS A 130 -11.17 -2.37 38.50
CA LYS A 130 -10.04 -3.22 38.91
C LYS A 130 -8.97 -3.15 37.84
N PHE A 131 -8.18 -2.09 37.85
CA PHE A 131 -7.04 -1.90 36.96
C PHE A 131 -5.99 -2.98 37.23
N ASN A 132 -5.79 -3.88 36.25
CA ASN A 132 -4.79 -4.91 36.33
C ASN A 132 -3.50 -4.45 35.66
N TYR A 133 -2.61 -3.80 36.39
CA TYR A 133 -1.32 -3.31 35.93
C TYR A 133 -0.38 -4.42 35.39
N LYS A 134 -0.63 -5.69 35.70
CA LYS A 134 0.11 -6.84 35.20
C LYS A 134 -0.31 -7.27 33.77
N SER A 135 -1.22 -6.53 33.12
CA SER A 135 -1.63 -6.84 31.75
C SER A 135 -0.61 -6.34 30.73
N TYR A 136 0.37 -7.16 30.37
CA TYR A 136 1.39 -6.82 29.37
C TYR A 136 0.77 -6.44 28.02
N SER A 137 -0.31 -7.09 27.61
CA SER A 137 -1.02 -6.74 26.36
C SER A 137 -1.65 -5.35 26.41
N GLY A 138 -2.16 -4.92 27.58
CA GLY A 138 -2.67 -3.55 27.75
C GLY A 138 -1.56 -2.51 27.57
N TRP A 139 -0.39 -2.74 28.16
CA TRP A 139 0.78 -1.86 27.99
C TRP A 139 1.27 -1.81 26.56
N PHE A 140 1.30 -2.96 25.87
CA PHE A 140 1.69 -3.00 24.45
C PHE A 140 0.82 -2.07 23.59
N PHE A 141 -0.51 -2.15 23.71
CA PHE A 141 -1.41 -1.31 22.91
C PHE A 141 -1.42 0.16 23.37
N LEU A 142 -1.14 0.42 24.65
CA LEU A 142 -0.94 1.79 25.14
C LEU A 142 0.30 2.43 24.49
N LEU A 143 1.44 1.74 24.52
CA LEU A 143 2.68 2.19 23.88
C LEU A 143 2.51 2.34 22.38
N PHE A 144 1.78 1.42 21.73
CA PHE A 144 1.46 1.52 20.31
C PHE A 144 0.61 2.76 20.01
N SER A 145 -0.38 3.08 20.86
CA SER A 145 -1.16 4.32 20.71
C SER A 145 -0.30 5.57 20.89
N MET A 146 0.63 5.58 21.84
CA MET A 146 1.59 6.69 22.00
C MET A 146 2.51 6.83 20.77
N TYR A 147 2.94 5.72 20.20
CA TYR A 147 3.70 5.71 18.97
C TYR A 147 2.89 6.31 17.80
N LEU A 148 1.60 5.98 17.66
CA LEU A 148 0.71 6.59 16.66
C LEU A 148 0.54 8.10 16.86
N ILE A 149 0.41 8.56 18.13
CA ILE A 149 0.30 9.98 18.45
C ILE A 149 1.55 10.75 18.00
N SER A 150 2.74 10.15 18.11
CA SER A 150 3.97 10.80 17.61
C SER A 150 3.93 11.06 16.09
N GLY A 151 3.17 10.25 15.35
CA GLY A 151 2.96 10.41 13.90
C GLY A 151 2.07 11.60 13.51
N LEU A 152 1.34 12.20 14.47
CA LEU A 152 0.59 13.44 14.24
C LEU A 152 1.51 14.68 14.21
N PHE A 153 2.65 14.62 14.91
CA PHE A 153 3.60 15.74 14.98
C PHE A 153 4.66 15.65 13.87
N GLU A 154 5.19 14.45 13.62
CA GLU A 154 6.16 14.21 12.55
C GLU A 154 5.91 12.87 11.87
N SER A 155 5.67 12.89 10.58
CA SER A 155 5.45 11.68 9.76
C SER A 155 6.63 10.71 9.79
N LYS A 156 7.85 11.24 9.92
CA LYS A 156 9.10 10.46 10.01
C LYS A 156 9.13 9.51 11.22
N ASN A 157 8.35 9.80 12.27
CA ASN A 157 8.35 8.99 13.49
C ASN A 157 7.62 7.65 13.33
N VAL A 158 6.72 7.52 12.35
CA VAL A 158 5.88 6.32 12.15
C VAL A 158 6.30 5.43 10.97
N ARG A 159 7.59 5.42 10.62
CA ARG A 159 8.14 4.60 9.52
C ARG A 159 7.82 3.11 9.61
N LEU A 160 7.62 2.58 10.82
CA LEU A 160 7.24 1.17 11.01
C LEU A 160 5.89 0.83 10.35
N LEU A 161 4.99 1.84 10.24
CA LEU A 161 3.68 1.71 9.61
C LEU A 161 3.65 2.24 8.17
N SER A 162 4.83 2.37 7.56
CA SER A 162 4.98 2.76 6.17
C SER A 162 4.10 1.89 5.25
N GLY A 163 3.34 2.53 4.38
CA GLY A 163 2.38 1.89 3.49
C GLY A 163 1.06 1.45 4.14
N ILE A 164 0.92 1.54 5.49
CA ILE A 164 -0.35 1.31 6.18
C ILE A 164 -1.08 2.63 6.40
N LEU A 165 -0.39 3.67 6.83
CA LEU A 165 -0.96 5.01 6.99
C LEU A 165 -1.23 5.66 5.64
N PRO A 166 -2.22 6.58 5.55
CA PRO A 166 -2.37 7.44 4.38
C PRO A 166 -1.10 8.25 4.11
N PRO A 167 -0.79 8.58 2.84
CA PRO A 167 0.41 9.31 2.48
C PRO A 167 0.45 10.72 3.08
N GLU A 168 1.66 11.28 3.22
CA GLU A 168 1.87 12.60 3.85
C GLU A 168 1.20 13.75 3.10
N PHE A 169 1.11 13.65 1.78
CA PHE A 169 0.43 14.65 0.96
C PHE A 169 -1.10 14.61 1.09
N TYR A 170 -1.69 13.54 1.65
CA TYR A 170 -3.12 13.44 1.93
C TYR A 170 -3.43 13.90 3.36
N SER A 171 -3.02 15.14 3.67
CA SER A 171 -3.11 15.79 4.98
C SER A 171 -4.28 16.78 5.06
N VAL A 172 -4.74 17.07 6.27
CA VAL A 172 -5.68 18.19 6.54
C VAL A 172 -4.97 19.52 6.37
N TYR A 173 -3.67 19.56 6.66
CA TYR A 173 -2.86 20.75 6.44
C TYR A 173 -2.53 20.84 4.95
N ASP A 174 -2.83 22.01 4.37
CA ASP A 174 -2.70 22.26 2.94
C ASP A 174 -1.21 22.21 2.52
N ASN A 175 -0.74 21.03 2.16
CA ASN A 175 0.58 20.86 1.57
C ASN A 175 0.46 21.24 0.10
N LYS A 176 1.04 22.37 -0.29
CA LYS A 176 1.06 22.88 -1.66
C LYS A 176 1.65 21.90 -2.70
N ASN A 177 2.30 20.86 -2.27
CA ASN A 177 2.89 19.83 -3.14
C ASN A 177 2.20 18.49 -2.91
N ASP A 178 1.37 18.09 -3.87
CA ASP A 178 0.74 16.77 -3.96
C ASP A 178 1.73 15.63 -4.30
N CYS A 179 3.02 15.86 -4.14
CA CYS A 179 4.08 14.95 -4.52
C CYS A 179 4.78 14.37 -3.29
N PRO A 180 5.25 13.13 -3.36
CA PRO A 180 6.00 12.51 -2.28
C PRO A 180 7.23 13.34 -1.90
N LEU A 181 7.47 13.50 -0.60
CA LEU A 181 8.65 14.19 -0.03
C LEU A 181 8.81 15.66 -0.47
N GLY A 182 7.80 16.27 -1.07
CA GLY A 182 7.90 17.63 -1.62
C GLY A 182 8.72 17.73 -2.92
N LEU A 183 9.02 16.62 -3.57
CA LEU A 183 9.65 16.57 -4.89
C LEU A 183 8.74 17.21 -5.95
N ASN A 184 9.32 17.67 -7.06
CA ASN A 184 8.55 18.16 -8.18
C ASN A 184 8.12 16.98 -9.07
N CYS A 185 6.81 16.67 -9.09
CA CYS A 185 6.27 15.60 -9.89
C CYS A 185 5.07 16.03 -10.75
N PHE A 186 4.85 15.31 -11.83
CA PHE A 186 3.74 15.50 -12.74
C PHE A 186 2.82 14.28 -12.70
N LYS A 187 1.51 14.50 -12.74
CA LYS A 187 0.50 13.43 -12.77
C LYS A 187 0.01 13.15 -14.20
N ASP A 188 0.44 13.95 -15.15
CA ASP A 188 0.17 13.77 -16.58
C ASP A 188 1.48 13.60 -17.35
N PHE A 189 1.49 12.64 -18.27
CA PHE A 189 2.68 12.29 -19.02
C PHE A 189 3.16 13.43 -19.93
N GLN A 190 2.24 14.10 -20.64
CA GLN A 190 2.63 15.12 -21.60
C GLN A 190 3.22 16.36 -20.89
N SER A 191 2.57 16.83 -19.85
CA SER A 191 3.04 17.98 -19.06
C SER A 191 4.42 17.73 -18.44
N GLY A 192 4.64 16.54 -17.90
CA GLY A 192 5.93 16.16 -17.35
C GLY A 192 7.02 16.01 -18.43
N LYS A 193 6.67 15.46 -19.57
CA LYS A 193 7.58 15.34 -20.72
C LYS A 193 8.00 16.72 -21.25
N ASP A 194 7.06 17.64 -21.43
CA ASP A 194 7.35 19.00 -21.91
C ASP A 194 8.26 19.75 -20.94
N TYR A 195 8.05 19.60 -19.64
CA TYR A 195 8.92 20.15 -18.63
C TYR A 195 10.32 19.50 -18.64
N ALA A 196 10.42 18.19 -18.86
CA ALA A 196 11.70 17.50 -18.96
C ALA A 196 12.51 17.96 -20.18
N ILE A 197 11.84 18.25 -21.30
CA ILE A 197 12.46 18.86 -22.50
C ILE A 197 12.99 20.25 -22.16
N GLU A 198 12.18 21.10 -21.51
CA GLU A 198 12.57 22.46 -21.15
C GLU A 198 13.79 22.51 -20.22
N LYS A 199 13.87 21.55 -19.28
CA LYS A 199 14.94 21.50 -18.26
C LYS A 199 16.10 20.60 -18.64
N ASP A 200 16.06 19.94 -19.80
CA ASP A 200 17.06 18.96 -20.27
C ASP A 200 17.35 17.89 -19.22
N LYS A 201 16.26 17.32 -18.63
CA LYS A 201 16.34 16.31 -17.56
C LYS A 201 15.82 14.94 -18.02
N ILE A 202 16.30 13.91 -17.33
CA ILE A 202 15.82 12.53 -17.49
C ILE A 202 14.41 12.42 -16.92
N ILE A 203 13.55 11.65 -17.57
CA ILE A 203 12.23 11.30 -17.05
C ILE A 203 12.33 10.05 -16.19
N LEU A 204 11.89 10.15 -14.93
CA LEU A 204 11.53 9.01 -14.11
C LEU A 204 10.02 8.78 -14.21
N LEU A 205 9.62 7.80 -15.02
CA LEU A 205 8.24 7.39 -15.12
C LEU A 205 7.93 6.42 -13.97
N ASP A 206 7.02 6.80 -13.09
CA ASP A 206 6.60 6.06 -11.91
C ASP A 206 5.15 5.62 -12.06
N PHE A 207 4.95 4.33 -12.37
CA PHE A 207 3.62 3.73 -12.32
C PHE A 207 3.29 3.37 -10.88
N THR A 208 2.44 4.15 -10.29
CA THR A 208 2.08 4.11 -8.87
C THR A 208 0.56 3.95 -8.68
N GLY A 209 0.12 3.93 -7.44
CA GLY A 209 -1.29 3.92 -7.10
C GLY A 209 -1.55 4.65 -5.77
N TRP A 210 -2.73 5.24 -5.64
CA TRP A 210 -3.17 5.89 -4.41
C TRP A 210 -3.18 4.92 -3.22
N ALA A 211 -3.71 3.69 -3.43
CA ALA A 211 -3.77 2.64 -2.43
C ALA A 211 -2.56 1.68 -2.43
N CYS A 212 -1.50 1.99 -3.19
CA CYS A 212 -0.34 1.13 -3.35
C CYS A 212 0.60 1.19 -2.13
N ALA A 213 0.53 0.21 -1.25
CA ALA A 213 1.38 0.14 -0.05
C ALA A 213 2.88 0.04 -0.36
N ASN A 214 3.27 -0.69 -1.42
CA ASN A 214 4.68 -0.83 -1.81
C ASN A 214 5.23 0.47 -2.40
N CYS A 215 4.39 1.25 -3.12
CA CYS A 215 4.77 2.57 -3.63
C CYS A 215 5.08 3.51 -2.46
N ARG A 216 4.20 3.57 -1.45
CA ARG A 216 4.43 4.37 -0.22
C ARG A 216 5.70 3.95 0.51
N ARG A 217 5.98 2.63 0.59
CA ARG A 217 7.23 2.13 1.19
C ARG A 217 8.46 2.57 0.42
N MET A 218 8.43 2.57 -0.91
CA MET A 218 9.55 3.07 -1.71
C MET A 218 9.77 4.57 -1.47
N GLU A 219 8.72 5.36 -1.49
CA GLU A 219 8.80 6.80 -1.24
C GLU A 219 9.33 7.13 0.16
N GLU A 220 8.74 6.51 1.20
CA GLU A 220 9.09 6.80 2.60
C GLU A 220 10.45 6.23 3.04
N ASN A 221 10.87 5.08 2.51
CA ASN A 221 12.06 4.37 3.00
C ASN A 221 13.25 4.40 2.03
N VAL A 222 13.01 4.58 0.73
CA VAL A 222 14.06 4.56 -0.31
C VAL A 222 14.27 5.97 -0.87
N TRP A 223 13.25 6.62 -1.39
CA TRP A 223 13.38 7.96 -1.97
C TRP A 223 13.79 9.01 -0.94
N SER A 224 13.40 8.82 0.34
CA SER A 224 13.77 9.69 1.46
C SER A 224 15.26 9.67 1.82
N LYS A 225 16.07 8.78 1.23
CA LYS A 225 17.50 8.72 1.50
C LYS A 225 18.22 9.89 0.83
N PRO A 226 19.15 10.58 1.54
CA PRO A 226 19.73 11.83 1.05
C PRO A 226 20.37 11.72 -0.35
N ALA A 227 21.07 10.62 -0.63
CA ALA A 227 21.72 10.42 -1.93
C ALA A 227 20.69 10.23 -3.06
N ILE A 228 19.65 9.41 -2.82
CA ILE A 228 18.59 9.13 -3.78
C ILE A 228 17.72 10.38 -3.96
N PHE A 229 17.30 11.02 -2.87
CA PHE A 229 16.51 12.25 -2.91
C PHE A 229 17.20 13.33 -3.76
N LYS A 230 18.50 13.54 -3.53
CA LYS A 230 19.28 14.51 -4.31
C LYS A 230 19.27 14.18 -5.80
N MET A 231 19.52 12.92 -6.19
CA MET A 231 19.48 12.51 -7.60
C MET A 231 18.11 12.74 -8.22
N LEU A 232 17.03 12.34 -7.51
CA LEU A 232 15.65 12.53 -7.98
C LEU A 232 15.31 14.01 -8.20
N ASP A 233 15.77 14.90 -7.33
CA ASP A 233 15.50 16.34 -7.39
C ASP A 233 16.33 17.03 -8.48
N THR A 234 17.63 16.67 -8.62
CA THR A 234 18.53 17.37 -9.52
C THR A 234 18.51 16.84 -10.96
N GLU A 235 18.46 15.53 -11.15
CA GLU A 235 18.67 14.89 -12.47
C GLU A 235 17.38 14.44 -13.15
N PHE A 236 16.31 14.20 -12.38
CA PHE A 236 15.08 13.61 -12.91
C PHE A 236 13.90 14.58 -12.86
N VAL A 237 13.00 14.41 -13.81
CA VAL A 237 11.62 14.87 -13.74
C VAL A 237 10.74 13.65 -13.46
N ILE A 238 10.05 13.68 -12.33
CA ILE A 238 9.21 12.56 -11.90
C ILE A 238 7.84 12.71 -12.55
N ILE A 239 7.38 11.65 -13.22
CA ILE A 239 6.02 11.56 -13.77
C ILE A 239 5.33 10.39 -13.10
N SER A 240 4.51 10.67 -12.08
CA SER A 240 3.77 9.67 -11.31
C SER A 240 2.41 9.41 -11.93
N LEU A 241 2.25 8.25 -12.55
CA LEU A 241 1.05 7.82 -13.24
C LEU A 241 0.24 6.87 -12.33
N TYR A 242 -0.84 7.38 -11.76
CA TYR A 242 -1.69 6.65 -10.82
C TYR A 242 -2.63 5.69 -11.57
N VAL A 243 -2.33 4.41 -11.56
CA VAL A 243 -3.08 3.38 -12.32
C VAL A 243 -4.41 2.95 -11.68
N ASP A 244 -4.64 3.34 -10.44
CA ASP A 244 -5.88 3.10 -9.69
C ASP A 244 -6.77 4.35 -9.56
N ASP A 245 -6.39 5.46 -10.19
CA ASP A 245 -7.14 6.72 -10.17
C ASP A 245 -8.50 6.56 -10.87
N ARG A 246 -9.57 6.87 -10.16
CA ARG A 246 -10.95 6.78 -10.67
C ARG A 246 -11.51 8.07 -11.23
N SER A 247 -10.71 9.14 -11.25
CA SER A 247 -11.10 10.41 -11.86
C SER A 247 -11.52 10.19 -13.31
N LYS A 248 -12.66 10.75 -13.68
CA LYS A 248 -13.23 10.58 -15.02
C LYS A 248 -12.40 11.36 -16.05
N LEU A 249 -12.13 10.74 -17.17
CA LEU A 249 -11.59 11.43 -18.34
C LEU A 249 -12.65 12.35 -18.97
N SER A 250 -12.21 13.42 -19.59
CA SER A 250 -13.08 14.26 -20.43
C SER A 250 -13.69 13.44 -21.57
N GLU A 251 -14.84 13.86 -22.09
CA GLU A 251 -15.52 13.11 -23.17
C GLU A 251 -14.64 12.91 -24.42
N GLN A 252 -13.72 13.85 -24.67
CA GLN A 252 -12.79 13.81 -25.81
C GLN A 252 -11.63 12.81 -25.61
N GLU A 253 -11.29 12.50 -24.36
CA GLU A 253 -10.20 11.59 -23.99
C GLU A 253 -10.65 10.14 -23.78
N LYS A 254 -11.96 9.90 -23.77
CA LYS A 254 -12.51 8.54 -23.64
C LYS A 254 -12.36 7.79 -24.95
N PHE A 255 -11.87 6.56 -24.88
CA PHE A 255 -11.72 5.71 -26.05
C PHE A 255 -12.01 4.24 -25.76
N LYS A 256 -12.19 3.46 -26.83
CA LYS A 256 -12.35 2.02 -26.77
C LYS A 256 -11.05 1.37 -27.23
N TYR A 257 -10.60 0.40 -26.47
CA TYR A 257 -9.42 -0.40 -26.83
C TYR A 257 -9.81 -1.85 -27.03
N LEU A 258 -9.43 -2.43 -28.17
CA LEU A 258 -9.60 -3.85 -28.46
C LEU A 258 -8.34 -4.58 -27.96
N ASN A 259 -8.48 -5.42 -26.94
CA ASN A 259 -7.36 -6.18 -26.42
C ASN A 259 -6.99 -7.36 -27.35
N LYS A 260 -5.82 -7.97 -27.13
CA LYS A 260 -5.33 -9.12 -27.91
C LYS A 260 -6.29 -10.34 -27.88
N SER A 261 -7.17 -10.41 -26.90
CA SER A 261 -8.18 -11.48 -26.75
C SER A 261 -9.51 -11.15 -27.44
N GLY A 262 -9.62 -10.06 -28.21
CA GLY A 262 -10.83 -9.65 -28.92
C GLY A 262 -11.88 -8.96 -28.06
N ASN A 263 -11.58 -8.65 -26.78
CA ASN A 263 -12.51 -7.97 -25.89
C ASN A 263 -12.35 -6.45 -25.96
N ILE A 264 -13.47 -5.72 -26.02
CA ILE A 264 -13.49 -4.26 -26.01
C ILE A 264 -13.43 -3.76 -24.56
N GLN A 265 -12.41 -2.99 -24.25
CA GLN A 265 -12.26 -2.28 -22.98
C GLN A 265 -12.62 -0.80 -23.18
N TYR A 266 -13.47 -0.28 -22.31
CA TYR A 266 -13.82 1.14 -22.28
C TYR A 266 -12.87 1.87 -21.34
N ILE A 267 -12.10 2.79 -21.87
CA ILE A 267 -11.17 3.63 -21.11
C ILE A 267 -11.88 4.94 -20.83
N ASN A 268 -12.37 5.09 -19.61
CA ASN A 268 -13.22 6.21 -19.17
C ASN A 268 -12.70 6.92 -17.90
N ASN A 269 -11.60 6.44 -17.32
CA ASN A 269 -10.95 7.07 -16.19
C ASN A 269 -9.42 7.11 -16.36
N VAL A 270 -8.78 7.97 -15.58
CA VAL A 270 -7.34 8.25 -15.62
C VAL A 270 -6.53 6.99 -15.35
N GLY A 271 -6.88 6.24 -14.32
CA GLY A 271 -6.13 5.04 -13.94
C GLY A 271 -6.16 3.95 -15.01
N ARG A 272 -7.32 3.72 -15.66
CA ARG A 272 -7.40 2.78 -16.78
C ARG A 272 -6.53 3.21 -17.96
N ARG A 273 -6.44 4.52 -18.25
CA ARG A 273 -5.56 5.06 -19.30
C ARG A 273 -4.10 4.73 -19.00
N TRP A 274 -3.66 4.99 -17.77
CA TRP A 274 -2.27 4.74 -17.37
C TRP A 274 -1.95 3.25 -17.22
N SER A 275 -2.89 2.46 -16.69
CA SER A 275 -2.74 1.00 -16.65
C SER A 275 -2.61 0.39 -18.05
N LEU A 276 -3.43 0.83 -19.01
CA LEU A 276 -3.33 0.39 -20.39
C LEU A 276 -2.02 0.84 -21.04
N PHE A 277 -1.60 2.09 -20.79
CA PHE A 277 -0.32 2.61 -21.26
C PHE A 277 0.86 1.77 -20.76
N GLN A 278 0.86 1.40 -19.47
CA GLN A 278 1.85 0.51 -18.89
C GLN A 278 1.86 -0.88 -19.57
N GLN A 279 0.68 -1.47 -19.73
CA GLN A 279 0.57 -2.82 -20.33
C GLN A 279 1.02 -2.87 -21.79
N ILE A 280 0.69 -1.85 -22.58
CA ILE A 280 1.05 -1.81 -24.01
C ILE A 280 2.55 -1.60 -24.20
N ASN A 281 3.14 -0.64 -23.48
CA ASN A 281 4.52 -0.23 -23.72
C ASN A 281 5.54 -1.10 -22.98
N PHE A 282 5.18 -1.65 -21.81
CA PHE A 282 6.14 -2.36 -20.96
C PHE A 282 5.73 -3.81 -20.64
N SER A 283 4.58 -4.28 -21.18
CA SER A 283 4.05 -5.64 -20.95
C SER A 283 3.99 -6.00 -19.46
N ASN A 284 3.75 -5.02 -18.61
CA ASN A 284 3.74 -5.13 -17.14
C ASN A 284 2.52 -4.39 -16.56
N ALA A 285 2.03 -4.86 -15.40
CA ALA A 285 0.91 -4.25 -14.68
C ALA A 285 1.17 -4.14 -13.17
N SER A 286 2.42 -4.34 -12.72
CA SER A 286 2.79 -4.25 -11.31
C SER A 286 3.04 -2.81 -10.86
N GLN A 287 2.84 -2.52 -9.57
CA GLN A 287 3.19 -1.26 -8.91
C GLN A 287 3.98 -1.56 -7.63
N PRO A 288 5.00 -0.75 -7.31
CA PRO A 288 5.59 0.31 -8.14
C PRO A 288 6.33 -0.26 -9.35
N TYR A 289 6.36 0.51 -10.46
CA TYR A 289 7.13 0.17 -11.64
C TYR A 289 7.80 1.43 -12.19
N TYR A 290 9.13 1.43 -12.27
CA TYR A 290 9.94 2.58 -12.60
C TYR A 290 10.63 2.42 -13.94
N VAL A 291 10.55 3.46 -14.77
CA VAL A 291 11.24 3.51 -16.05
C VAL A 291 12.03 4.81 -16.14
N ALA A 292 13.34 4.71 -16.36
CA ALA A 292 14.19 5.85 -16.68
C ALA A 292 14.28 6.00 -18.18
N MET A 293 13.90 7.17 -18.70
CA MET A 293 13.88 7.42 -20.13
C MET A 293 14.25 8.87 -20.49
N MET A 294 14.77 9.07 -21.68
CA MET A 294 14.94 10.41 -22.23
C MET A 294 13.60 10.98 -22.71
N PRO A 295 13.44 12.30 -22.78
CA PRO A 295 12.26 12.93 -23.39
C PRO A 295 12.00 12.50 -24.84
N SER A 296 13.04 12.05 -25.56
CA SER A 296 12.95 11.49 -26.91
C SER A 296 12.20 10.14 -26.96
N GLY A 297 12.02 9.46 -25.82
CA GLY A 297 11.43 8.13 -25.72
C GLY A 297 12.45 6.99 -25.59
N LYS A 298 13.77 7.27 -25.64
CA LYS A 298 14.82 6.26 -25.44
C LYS A 298 14.79 5.79 -23.98
N ILE A 299 14.54 4.51 -23.71
CA ILE A 299 14.67 3.88 -22.38
C ILE A 299 16.18 3.71 -22.10
N LEU A 300 16.62 4.17 -20.92
CA LEU A 300 18.04 4.21 -20.54
C LEU A 300 18.49 2.89 -19.93
N THR A 301 17.67 2.33 -19.05
CA THR A 301 17.96 1.09 -18.30
C THR A 301 16.74 0.20 -18.26
N GLU A 302 16.93 -1.10 -17.96
CA GLU A 302 15.81 -1.99 -17.76
C GLU A 302 14.91 -1.47 -16.63
N PRO A 303 13.58 -1.43 -16.84
CA PRO A 303 12.65 -1.01 -15.82
C PRO A 303 12.72 -1.87 -14.55
N ILE A 304 12.53 -1.26 -13.39
CA ILE A 304 12.56 -1.94 -12.11
C ILE A 304 11.25 -1.80 -11.33
N GLN A 305 11.06 -2.70 -10.37
CA GLN A 305 9.91 -2.73 -9.47
C GLN A 305 10.32 -2.35 -8.05
N TYR A 306 9.64 -2.94 -7.03
CA TYR A 306 10.04 -2.79 -5.64
C TYR A 306 11.41 -3.43 -5.38
N VAL A 307 12.40 -2.61 -5.04
CA VAL A 307 13.79 -3.04 -4.81
C VAL A 307 14.36 -2.41 -3.55
N SER A 308 15.53 -2.92 -3.12
CA SER A 308 16.26 -2.35 -1.98
C SER A 308 16.85 -0.97 -2.31
N GLU A 309 17.14 -0.17 -1.28
CA GLU A 309 17.80 1.14 -1.38
C GLU A 309 19.02 1.10 -2.29
N LYS A 310 19.95 0.16 -2.04
CA LYS A 310 21.19 0.01 -2.80
C LYS A 310 20.96 -0.26 -4.29
N ASN A 311 19.97 -1.12 -4.59
CA ASN A 311 19.67 -1.47 -5.98
C ASN A 311 19.01 -0.29 -6.71
N PHE A 312 18.14 0.46 -6.03
CA PHE A 312 17.50 1.66 -6.59
C PHE A 312 18.54 2.76 -6.85
N GLU A 313 19.44 3.01 -5.91
CA GLU A 313 20.52 3.98 -6.07
C GLU A 313 21.42 3.64 -7.26
N ASN A 314 21.87 2.38 -7.36
CA ASN A 314 22.69 1.93 -8.47
C ASN A 314 21.96 2.08 -9.82
N TRP A 315 20.69 1.74 -9.86
CA TRP A 315 19.87 1.87 -11.07
C TRP A 315 19.73 3.33 -11.51
N LEU A 316 19.53 4.28 -10.59
CA LEU A 316 19.50 5.70 -10.91
C LEU A 316 20.85 6.18 -11.45
N ARG A 317 21.97 5.78 -10.83
CA ARG A 317 23.33 6.13 -11.27
C ARG A 317 23.60 5.63 -12.69
N THR A 318 23.29 4.36 -12.96
CA THR A 318 23.44 3.78 -14.30
C THR A 318 22.56 4.51 -15.31
N SER A 319 21.33 4.89 -14.94
CA SER A 319 20.46 5.67 -15.84
C SER A 319 21.04 7.05 -16.18
N ILE A 320 21.67 7.72 -15.20
CA ILE A 320 22.35 9.00 -15.43
C ILE A 320 23.56 8.80 -16.37
N GLU A 321 24.39 7.76 -16.14
CA GLU A 321 25.52 7.46 -17.01
C GLU A 321 25.10 7.15 -18.46
N GLU A 322 24.01 6.41 -18.67
CA GLU A 322 23.50 6.09 -20.01
C GLU A 322 22.83 7.29 -20.70
N SER A 323 22.43 8.32 -19.97
CA SER A 323 21.87 9.54 -20.56
C SER A 323 22.93 10.44 -21.21
N ILE A 324 24.18 10.32 -20.76
CA ILE A 324 25.32 11.12 -21.25
C ILE A 324 25.95 10.50 -22.53
N LYS A 325 25.67 9.20 -22.76
CA LYS A 325 26.10 8.48 -23.97
C LYS A 325 25.16 8.70 -25.14
#